data_16098e1e5efacd91c790b0a7df7d7083
#
_entry.id   16098e1e5efacd91c790b0a7df7d7083
#
_cell.length_a   1.000
_cell.length_b   1.000
_cell.length_c   1.000
_cell.angle_alpha   90.00
_cell.angle_beta   90.00
_cell.angle_gamma   90.00
#
_symmetry.space_group_name_H-M   'P 1'
#
loop_
_entity.id
_entity.type
_entity.pdbx_description
1 polymer ?
#
loop_
_entity_poly.entity_id
_entity_poly.type
_entity_poly.pdbx_seq_one_letter_code
_entity_poly.pdbx_strand_id
1 'polypeptide(L)'
;MKNVTKYQKQYYMPPMKCMKWTEKEYVDKAPIWCSVDLRDGNQALVIPMSLEQKIEFFKLLVKIGFKEIEVGFPAASETEYTFVRTLIEQNLIPDDVTIQVLTQARAHIIRKTFEAVKGAPKAIVHVYNSTSVAQREQVFRKSKEEILKIAVEGAKLLKQLADETDGNFQFEYSPESFTGTEPEYALEVCNAVLDVWQPTPENKAIINLPVTVELSMPHVYASQIEYMSENMKYRENVILSQHPHNDRGCGVADSELGLLAGADRVEGTLFGNGERTGNVDIVTLAMNMFAQGVDPELDFSDMPHICEVYEECTGMKVDERSPYSGALVFAAFSGSHQDAIAKGMHWREEKDSNRWTVPYLPIDPTDVGRNYDADVIRINSQSGKGGVGYILETKYGLNLPAKMREAMGYAAKAVSDHSHKELHPDEIFNLFKSTFENVVVPYSINEVHFQQTYGGITTQVTSSYNGKTITTEATGNGRLDAVSNALKKAYGLDFTLVTYQEHALEKSSSSKAIAYVGIQKPDGMLSWGAGVNPDIIRASIDALVTAINNQ
;
A
#
# COMPACT_ATOMS: atom_id res chain seq x y z
N MET A 1 5.99 31.48 -15.19
CA MET A 1 4.59 31.05 -14.96
C MET A 1 3.71 32.28 -14.81
N LYS A 2 2.54 32.27 -15.46
CA LYS A 2 1.56 33.35 -15.33
C LYS A 2 0.69 33.09 -14.06
N ASN A 3 0.05 34.13 -13.56
CA ASN A 3 -0.91 34.05 -12.43
C ASN A 3 -0.32 33.74 -11.05
N VAL A 4 0.97 33.92 -10.82
CA VAL A 4 1.59 33.73 -9.48
C VAL A 4 0.96 34.62 -8.41
N THR A 5 0.42 35.78 -8.80
CA THR A 5 -0.18 36.79 -7.90
C THR A 5 -1.47 36.36 -7.23
N LYS A 6 -2.12 35.27 -7.70
CA LYS A 6 -3.31 34.71 -7.00
C LYS A 6 -2.96 33.84 -5.78
N TYR A 7 -1.68 33.50 -5.62
CA TYR A 7 -1.22 32.67 -4.51
C TYR A 7 -0.58 33.53 -3.44
N GLN A 8 -0.89 33.20 -2.20
CA GLN A 8 -0.36 33.89 -1.04
C GLN A 8 -0.10 32.88 0.10
N LYS A 9 0.63 33.32 1.13
CA LYS A 9 0.88 32.55 2.34
C LYS A 9 -0.44 32.22 3.03
N GLN A 10 -0.70 30.93 3.32
CA GLN A 10 -1.92 30.42 3.97
C GLN A 10 -1.63 29.64 5.25
N TYR A 11 -0.46 29.86 5.84
CA TYR A 11 -0.03 29.22 7.08
C TYR A 11 0.37 30.26 8.13
N TYR A 12 0.45 29.84 9.38
CA TYR A 12 0.73 30.70 10.50
C TYR A 12 1.97 30.21 11.25
N MET A 13 2.91 31.14 11.53
CA MET A 13 4.00 30.86 12.45
C MET A 13 3.47 30.88 13.89
N PRO A 14 4.07 30.10 14.81
CA PRO A 14 3.80 30.26 16.23
C PRO A 14 4.04 31.70 16.72
N PRO A 15 3.30 32.16 17.76
CA PRO A 15 3.42 33.53 18.28
C PRO A 15 4.77 33.78 19.00
N MET A 16 5.54 32.74 19.24
CA MET A 16 6.85 32.79 19.88
C MET A 16 7.90 32.04 19.05
N LYS A 17 9.18 32.23 19.38
CA LYS A 17 10.26 31.50 18.74
C LYS A 17 10.27 30.04 19.23
N CYS A 18 10.10 29.09 18.32
CA CYS A 18 10.12 27.66 18.54
C CYS A 18 11.20 27.04 17.66
N MET A 19 12.41 26.83 18.20
CA MET A 19 13.57 26.36 17.46
C MET A 19 14.45 25.40 18.27
N LYS A 20 13.97 24.85 19.39
CA LYS A 20 14.73 23.88 20.19
C LYS A 20 14.92 22.56 19.44
N TRP A 21 14.01 22.25 18.50
CA TRP A 21 14.13 21.08 17.65
C TRP A 21 15.44 21.08 16.83
N THR A 22 16.04 22.24 16.57
CA THR A 22 17.32 22.36 15.85
C THR A 22 18.53 21.94 16.70
N GLU A 23 18.36 21.74 17.99
CA GLU A 23 19.42 21.29 18.90
C GLU A 23 19.63 19.77 18.84
N LYS A 24 18.65 19.03 18.30
CA LYS A 24 18.74 17.59 18.11
C LYS A 24 19.30 17.28 16.72
N GLU A 25 20.25 16.35 16.65
CA GLU A 25 20.95 16.00 15.42
C GLU A 25 20.15 15.02 14.56
N TYR A 26 19.44 14.07 15.20
CA TYR A 26 18.65 13.03 14.53
C TYR A 26 17.55 12.50 15.46
N VAL A 27 16.64 11.70 14.93
CA VAL A 27 15.60 11.00 15.68
C VAL A 27 16.24 9.76 16.32
N ASP A 28 16.36 9.73 17.64
CA ASP A 28 17.16 8.77 18.40
C ASP A 28 16.38 7.53 18.89
N LYS A 29 15.07 7.48 18.65
CA LYS A 29 14.18 6.35 19.01
C LYS A 29 13.00 6.25 18.07
N ALA A 30 12.44 5.04 17.94
CA ALA A 30 11.20 4.83 17.21
C ALA A 30 10.04 5.64 17.81
N PRO A 31 9.20 6.28 16.99
CA PRO A 31 7.92 6.80 17.43
C PRO A 31 6.90 5.66 17.62
N ILE A 32 5.74 5.98 18.19
CA ILE A 32 4.58 5.11 18.05
C ILE A 32 4.11 5.18 16.59
N TRP A 33 4.09 4.04 15.90
CA TRP A 33 3.65 3.95 14.51
C TRP A 33 2.18 3.61 14.41
N CYS A 34 1.41 4.39 13.67
CA CYS A 34 0.05 4.05 13.29
C CYS A 34 -0.05 3.95 11.77
N SER A 35 -0.39 2.77 11.26
CA SER A 35 -0.74 2.65 9.84
C SER A 35 -2.15 3.17 9.60
N VAL A 36 -2.29 4.04 8.60
CA VAL A 36 -3.59 4.51 8.10
C VAL A 36 -3.91 3.97 6.69
N ASP A 37 -3.18 2.93 6.26
CA ASP A 37 -3.37 2.29 4.94
C ASP A 37 -4.80 1.83 4.70
N LEU A 38 -5.43 1.21 5.71
CA LEU A 38 -6.77 0.61 5.59
C LEU A 38 -7.91 1.63 5.71
N ARG A 39 -7.61 2.88 6.09
CA ARG A 39 -8.57 3.98 6.10
C ARG A 39 -8.22 5.03 5.04
N ASP A 40 -7.20 5.85 5.27
CA ASP A 40 -6.84 6.99 4.42
C ASP A 40 -6.25 6.51 3.09
N GLY A 41 -5.38 5.52 3.14
CA GLY A 41 -4.85 4.85 1.96
C GLY A 41 -5.95 4.19 1.12
N ASN A 42 -6.81 3.39 1.75
CA ASN A 42 -7.92 2.72 1.06
C ASN A 42 -8.97 3.68 0.49
N GLN A 43 -9.25 4.78 1.21
CA GLN A 43 -10.19 5.81 0.77
C GLN A 43 -9.75 6.47 -0.55
N ALA A 44 -8.45 6.58 -0.78
CA ALA A 44 -7.86 7.21 -1.95
C ALA A 44 -7.75 6.28 -3.18
N LEU A 45 -8.00 4.99 -3.03
CA LEU A 45 -7.93 4.04 -4.14
C LEU A 45 -9.09 4.23 -5.12
N VAL A 46 -8.80 4.13 -6.41
CA VAL A 46 -9.83 4.16 -7.48
C VAL A 46 -10.82 3.01 -7.28
N ILE A 47 -10.33 1.85 -6.89
CA ILE A 47 -11.12 0.69 -6.48
C ILE A 47 -10.70 0.36 -5.05
N PRO A 48 -11.54 0.66 -4.05
CA PRO A 48 -11.26 0.30 -2.66
C PRO A 48 -11.07 -1.20 -2.48
N MET A 49 -10.27 -1.59 -1.50
CA MET A 49 -10.02 -2.99 -1.19
C MET A 49 -11.31 -3.74 -0.82
N SER A 50 -11.42 -4.99 -1.27
CA SER A 50 -12.45 -5.92 -0.78
C SER A 50 -12.21 -6.28 0.70
N LEU A 51 -13.20 -6.94 1.32
CA LEU A 51 -13.05 -7.41 2.70
C LEU A 51 -11.84 -8.35 2.86
N GLU A 52 -11.66 -9.27 1.90
CA GLU A 52 -10.56 -10.23 1.90
C GLU A 52 -9.21 -9.53 1.77
N GLN A 53 -9.09 -8.56 0.86
CA GLN A 53 -7.87 -7.76 0.69
C GLN A 53 -7.56 -6.94 1.94
N LYS A 54 -8.56 -6.33 2.58
CA LYS A 54 -8.36 -5.62 3.86
C LYS A 54 -7.86 -6.54 4.96
N ILE A 55 -8.36 -7.77 5.07
CA ILE A 55 -7.90 -8.76 6.06
C ILE A 55 -6.46 -9.17 5.75
N GLU A 56 -6.12 -9.41 4.49
CA GLU A 56 -4.75 -9.75 4.07
C GLU A 56 -3.77 -8.62 4.39
N PHE A 57 -4.15 -7.39 4.05
CA PHE A 57 -3.33 -6.22 4.34
C PHE A 57 -3.19 -5.95 5.84
N PHE A 58 -4.24 -6.14 6.63
CA PHE A 58 -4.18 -6.06 8.09
C PHE A 58 -3.14 -7.05 8.66
N LYS A 59 -3.15 -8.30 8.19
CA LYS A 59 -2.18 -9.31 8.61
C LYS A 59 -0.74 -8.94 8.21
N LEU A 60 -0.55 -8.33 7.05
CA LEU A 60 0.75 -7.81 6.64
C LEU A 60 1.23 -6.73 7.60
N LEU A 61 0.39 -5.74 7.94
CA LEU A 61 0.73 -4.67 8.87
C LEU A 61 1.10 -5.21 10.26
N VAL A 62 0.35 -6.18 10.76
CA VAL A 62 0.68 -6.88 12.02
C VAL A 62 2.03 -7.59 11.92
N LYS A 63 2.30 -8.28 10.80
CA LYS A 63 3.57 -8.98 10.57
C LYS A 63 4.77 -8.01 10.50
N ILE A 64 4.61 -6.84 9.90
CA ILE A 64 5.64 -5.78 9.87
C ILE A 64 5.93 -5.26 11.28
N GLY A 65 4.97 -5.32 12.21
CA GLY A 65 5.18 -4.90 13.60
C GLY A 65 4.33 -3.72 14.06
N PHE A 66 3.41 -3.21 13.24
CA PHE A 66 2.51 -2.13 13.65
C PHE A 66 1.70 -2.53 14.88
N LYS A 67 1.68 -1.66 15.89
CA LYS A 67 0.91 -1.84 17.13
C LYS A 67 -0.37 -1.00 17.15
N GLU A 68 -0.47 -0.01 16.29
CA GLU A 68 -1.68 0.77 16.05
C GLU A 68 -2.00 0.78 14.56
N ILE A 69 -3.25 0.46 14.22
CA ILE A 69 -3.70 0.35 12.82
C ILE A 69 -5.08 0.99 12.71
N GLU A 70 -5.20 2.07 11.90
CA GLU A 70 -6.49 2.67 11.59
C GLU A 70 -7.20 1.84 10.52
N VAL A 71 -8.18 1.07 10.96
CA VAL A 71 -8.83 0.03 10.15
C VAL A 71 -9.99 0.54 9.31
N GLY A 72 -10.48 1.75 9.56
CA GLY A 72 -11.53 2.32 8.71
C GLY A 72 -12.34 3.43 9.34
N PHE A 73 -13.38 3.84 8.61
CA PHE A 73 -14.42 4.76 9.03
C PHE A 73 -15.78 4.01 9.03
N PRO A 74 -16.11 3.29 10.11
CA PRO A 74 -17.22 2.34 10.10
C PRO A 74 -18.59 2.96 9.84
N ALA A 75 -18.75 4.27 10.07
CA ALA A 75 -19.99 4.97 9.75
C ALA A 75 -20.11 5.41 8.28
N ALA A 76 -19.05 5.28 7.48
CA ALA A 76 -19.04 5.73 6.09
C ALA A 76 -19.70 4.73 5.13
N SER A 77 -19.55 3.43 5.35
CA SER A 77 -20.14 2.39 4.51
C SER A 77 -20.32 1.08 5.25
N GLU A 78 -21.13 0.18 4.67
CA GLU A 78 -21.35 -1.16 5.20
C GLU A 78 -20.07 -2.03 5.14
N THR A 79 -19.27 -1.87 4.10
CA THR A 79 -17.99 -2.58 3.97
C THR A 79 -17.04 -2.21 5.10
N GLU A 80 -16.91 -0.91 5.40
CA GLU A 80 -16.09 -0.42 6.52
C GLU A 80 -16.59 -0.96 7.86
N TYR A 81 -17.90 -0.91 8.09
CA TYR A 81 -18.51 -1.47 9.29
C TYR A 81 -18.27 -2.99 9.42
N THR A 82 -18.53 -3.73 8.35
CA THR A 82 -18.36 -5.19 8.32
C THR A 82 -16.91 -5.60 8.55
N PHE A 83 -15.95 -4.87 8.00
CA PHE A 83 -14.53 -5.16 8.22
C PHE A 83 -14.15 -5.02 9.69
N VAL A 84 -14.52 -3.92 10.35
CA VAL A 84 -14.26 -3.72 11.79
C VAL A 84 -14.91 -4.84 12.61
N ARG A 85 -16.18 -5.19 12.33
CA ARG A 85 -16.86 -6.28 13.02
C ARG A 85 -16.19 -7.63 12.77
N THR A 86 -15.74 -7.90 11.55
CA THR A 86 -15.03 -9.15 11.21
C THR A 86 -13.74 -9.28 12.01
N LEU A 87 -12.94 -8.22 12.13
CA LEU A 87 -11.71 -8.24 12.94
C LEU A 87 -12.00 -8.63 14.41
N ILE A 88 -13.06 -8.06 14.98
CA ILE A 88 -13.45 -8.28 16.38
C ILE A 88 -14.07 -9.68 16.57
N GLU A 89 -15.07 -10.02 15.77
CA GLU A 89 -15.87 -11.25 15.94
C GLU A 89 -15.09 -12.53 15.60
N GLN A 90 -14.11 -12.45 14.71
CA GLN A 90 -13.25 -13.57 14.37
C GLN A 90 -11.93 -13.59 15.14
N ASN A 91 -11.76 -12.71 16.15
CA ASN A 91 -10.54 -12.60 16.96
C ASN A 91 -9.26 -12.44 16.13
N LEU A 92 -9.30 -11.58 15.11
CA LEU A 92 -8.14 -11.35 14.21
C LEU A 92 -7.17 -10.31 14.76
N ILE A 93 -7.52 -9.60 15.82
CA ILE A 93 -6.71 -8.56 16.46
C ILE A 93 -5.79 -9.20 17.49
N PRO A 94 -4.46 -9.17 17.31
CA PRO A 94 -3.52 -9.64 18.34
C PRO A 94 -3.62 -8.84 19.64
N ASP A 95 -3.25 -9.44 20.77
CA ASP A 95 -3.35 -8.84 22.11
C ASP A 95 -2.51 -7.54 22.25
N ASP A 96 -1.45 -7.42 21.46
CA ASP A 96 -0.53 -6.28 21.46
C ASP A 96 -0.84 -5.24 20.37
N VAL A 97 -1.93 -5.41 19.63
CA VAL A 97 -2.39 -4.49 18.58
C VAL A 97 -3.64 -3.75 19.03
N THR A 98 -3.65 -2.45 18.81
CA THR A 98 -4.82 -1.58 19.01
C THR A 98 -5.36 -1.15 17.66
N ILE A 99 -6.64 -1.40 17.41
CA ILE A 99 -7.30 -0.86 16.21
C ILE A 99 -7.71 0.59 16.45
N GLN A 100 -7.63 1.41 15.40
CA GLN A 100 -8.13 2.78 15.39
C GLN A 100 -9.28 2.89 14.40
N VAL A 101 -10.28 3.68 14.72
CA VAL A 101 -11.42 3.97 13.84
C VAL A 101 -11.70 5.47 13.79
N LEU A 102 -11.94 5.99 12.60
CA LEU A 102 -12.24 7.39 12.37
C LEU A 102 -13.73 7.70 12.60
N THR A 103 -14.02 8.85 13.16
CA THR A 103 -15.38 9.40 13.27
C THR A 103 -15.39 10.91 13.16
N GLN A 104 -16.39 11.48 12.50
CA GLN A 104 -16.62 12.92 12.54
C GLN A 104 -17.28 13.34 13.86
N ALA A 105 -17.05 14.59 14.31
CA ALA A 105 -17.70 15.16 15.48
C ALA A 105 -19.21 15.46 15.24
N ARG A 106 -19.97 14.41 14.90
CA ARG A 106 -21.42 14.39 14.68
C ARG A 106 -22.05 13.23 15.44
N ALA A 107 -23.06 13.52 16.26
CA ALA A 107 -23.62 12.57 17.21
C ALA A 107 -24.05 11.22 16.59
N HIS A 108 -24.73 11.22 15.45
CA HIS A 108 -25.18 9.98 14.80
C HIS A 108 -24.01 9.15 14.24
N ILE A 109 -22.93 9.80 13.76
CA ILE A 109 -21.73 9.15 13.25
C ILE A 109 -20.95 8.53 14.41
N ILE A 110 -20.74 9.29 15.49
CA ILE A 110 -20.06 8.79 16.69
C ILE A 110 -20.79 7.56 17.27
N ARG A 111 -22.12 7.60 17.38
CA ARG A 111 -22.90 6.44 17.87
C ARG A 111 -22.70 5.21 16.99
N LYS A 112 -22.74 5.37 15.67
CA LYS A 112 -22.51 4.26 14.73
C LYS A 112 -21.09 3.69 14.84
N THR A 113 -20.12 4.54 15.12
CA THR A 113 -18.72 4.10 15.35
C THR A 113 -18.62 3.25 16.62
N PHE A 114 -19.25 3.64 17.74
CA PHE A 114 -19.26 2.83 18.96
C PHE A 114 -20.02 1.49 18.80
N GLU A 115 -21.08 1.45 18.00
CA GLU A 115 -21.70 0.17 17.62
C GLU A 115 -20.70 -0.78 16.93
N ALA A 116 -19.86 -0.23 16.03
CA ALA A 116 -18.90 -1.01 15.28
C ALA A 116 -17.74 -1.55 16.15
N VAL A 117 -17.26 -0.77 17.13
CA VAL A 117 -16.12 -1.18 17.98
C VAL A 117 -16.51 -1.90 19.26
N LYS A 118 -17.80 -2.13 19.49
CA LYS A 118 -18.27 -2.86 20.68
C LYS A 118 -17.61 -4.24 20.78
N GLY A 119 -17.01 -4.51 21.95
CA GLY A 119 -16.32 -5.77 22.24
C GLY A 119 -14.89 -5.84 21.66
N ALA A 120 -14.34 -4.75 21.13
CA ALA A 120 -12.94 -4.71 20.75
C ALA A 120 -12.04 -4.83 22.00
N PRO A 121 -10.95 -5.61 21.95
CA PRO A 121 -10.02 -5.73 23.08
C PRO A 121 -9.41 -4.38 23.48
N LYS A 122 -8.99 -3.61 22.48
CA LYS A 122 -8.53 -2.21 22.59
C LYS A 122 -8.89 -1.46 21.31
N ALA A 123 -9.43 -0.25 21.44
CA ALA A 123 -9.73 0.59 20.29
C ALA A 123 -9.45 2.07 20.57
N ILE A 124 -8.83 2.74 19.60
CA ILE A 124 -8.71 4.19 19.55
C ILE A 124 -9.92 4.71 18.77
N VAL A 125 -10.70 5.60 19.36
CA VAL A 125 -11.77 6.30 18.67
C VAL A 125 -11.27 7.69 18.31
N HIS A 126 -10.96 7.87 17.02
CA HIS A 126 -10.38 9.07 16.45
C HIS A 126 -11.48 10.01 15.97
N VAL A 127 -11.72 11.09 16.69
CA VAL A 127 -12.71 12.12 16.32
C VAL A 127 -12.02 13.36 15.74
N TYR A 128 -12.60 13.92 14.70
CA TYR A 128 -12.09 15.13 14.07
C TYR A 128 -13.18 16.13 13.71
N ASN A 129 -12.78 17.39 13.62
CA ASN A 129 -13.48 18.45 12.91
C ASN A 129 -12.47 19.48 12.39
N SER A 130 -12.80 20.14 11.27
CA SER A 130 -11.92 21.12 10.65
C SER A 130 -11.89 22.44 11.41
N THR A 131 -10.68 23.00 11.54
CA THR A 131 -10.43 24.21 12.35
C THR A 131 -9.83 25.37 11.56
N SER A 132 -9.35 25.14 10.33
CA SER A 132 -8.66 26.16 9.53
C SER A 132 -9.53 27.36 9.16
N VAL A 133 -8.88 28.48 8.87
CA VAL A 133 -9.55 29.72 8.42
C VAL A 133 -10.41 29.44 7.19
N ALA A 134 -9.87 28.78 6.18
CA ALA A 134 -10.59 28.48 4.95
C ALA A 134 -11.84 27.61 5.21
N GLN A 135 -11.75 26.60 6.08
CA GLN A 135 -12.88 25.75 6.42
C GLN A 135 -13.95 26.53 7.22
N ARG A 136 -13.53 27.32 8.19
CA ARG A 136 -14.46 28.13 8.99
C ARG A 136 -15.23 29.13 8.13
N GLU A 137 -14.55 29.86 7.25
CA GLU A 137 -15.12 30.94 6.46
C GLU A 137 -15.92 30.49 5.25
N GLN A 138 -15.37 29.51 4.51
CA GLN A 138 -15.89 29.14 3.18
C GLN A 138 -16.87 27.96 3.25
N VAL A 139 -16.58 26.96 4.13
CA VAL A 139 -17.34 25.71 4.19
C VAL A 139 -18.38 25.74 5.29
N PHE A 140 -17.97 25.92 6.54
CA PHE A 140 -18.89 25.89 7.67
C PHE A 140 -19.61 27.22 7.89
N ARG A 141 -18.98 28.34 7.54
CA ARG A 141 -19.45 29.69 7.80
C ARG A 141 -19.79 29.89 9.29
N LYS A 142 -18.85 29.49 10.14
CA LYS A 142 -18.95 29.46 11.58
C LYS A 142 -17.82 30.23 12.26
N SER A 143 -18.12 30.80 13.44
CA SER A 143 -17.10 31.42 14.27
C SER A 143 -16.17 30.40 14.93
N LYS A 144 -15.07 30.89 15.50
CA LYS A 144 -14.14 30.05 16.29
C LYS A 144 -14.84 29.35 17.44
N GLU A 145 -15.71 30.04 18.15
CA GLU A 145 -16.48 29.54 19.30
C GLU A 145 -17.45 28.43 18.87
N GLU A 146 -18.09 28.55 17.71
CA GLU A 146 -19.00 27.54 17.19
C GLU A 146 -18.22 26.26 16.75
N ILE A 147 -17.05 26.42 16.15
CA ILE A 147 -16.18 25.28 15.77
C ILE A 147 -15.62 24.60 17.02
N LEU A 148 -15.14 25.36 18.01
CA LEU A 148 -14.68 24.80 19.28
C LEU A 148 -15.80 24.02 19.98
N LYS A 149 -17.03 24.54 19.96
CA LYS A 149 -18.19 23.84 20.52
C LYS A 149 -18.43 22.48 19.88
N ILE A 150 -18.26 22.36 18.56
CA ILE A 150 -18.38 21.06 17.85
C ILE A 150 -17.36 20.05 18.41
N ALA A 151 -16.10 20.46 18.57
CA ALA A 151 -15.04 19.61 19.12
C ALA A 151 -15.38 19.15 20.56
N VAL A 152 -15.78 20.08 21.42
CA VAL A 152 -16.13 19.81 22.83
C VAL A 152 -17.35 18.89 22.95
N GLU A 153 -18.39 19.11 22.15
CA GLU A 153 -19.58 18.25 22.15
C GLU A 153 -19.25 16.85 21.64
N GLY A 154 -18.42 16.73 20.61
CA GLY A 154 -17.89 15.45 20.15
C GLY A 154 -17.11 14.72 21.25
N ALA A 155 -16.19 15.40 21.91
CA ALA A 155 -15.39 14.85 23.01
C ALA A 155 -16.25 14.37 24.20
N LYS A 156 -17.27 15.12 24.57
CA LYS A 156 -18.23 14.73 25.62
C LYS A 156 -18.99 13.46 25.25
N LEU A 157 -19.44 13.38 24.00
CA LEU A 157 -20.20 12.23 23.53
C LEU A 157 -19.30 10.96 23.45
N LEU A 158 -18.04 11.10 23.03
CA LEU A 158 -17.10 9.98 23.08
C LEU A 158 -16.95 9.43 24.49
N LYS A 159 -16.72 10.32 25.47
CA LYS A 159 -16.58 9.95 26.89
C LYS A 159 -17.82 9.23 27.41
N GLN A 160 -19.00 9.80 27.15
CA GLN A 160 -20.27 9.19 27.55
C GLN A 160 -20.46 7.79 26.94
N LEU A 161 -20.24 7.64 25.63
CA LEU A 161 -20.46 6.37 24.95
C LEU A 161 -19.42 5.29 25.33
N ALA A 162 -18.20 5.72 25.67
CA ALA A 162 -17.19 4.78 26.19
C ALA A 162 -17.62 4.20 27.55
N ASP A 163 -18.24 5.01 28.43
CA ASP A 163 -18.78 4.54 29.70
C ASP A 163 -19.99 3.60 29.52
N GLU A 164 -20.74 3.75 28.42
CA GLU A 164 -21.95 2.98 28.10
C GLU A 164 -21.65 1.72 27.25
N THR A 165 -20.47 1.58 26.68
CA THR A 165 -20.10 0.53 25.71
C THR A 165 -19.06 -0.40 26.31
N ASP A 166 -19.27 -1.71 26.16
CA ASP A 166 -18.29 -2.71 26.56
C ASP A 166 -17.06 -2.65 25.65
N GLY A 167 -15.87 -2.47 26.23
CA GLY A 167 -14.60 -2.34 25.53
C GLY A 167 -13.57 -1.51 26.29
N ASN A 168 -12.36 -1.44 25.76
CA ASN A 168 -11.29 -0.59 26.26
C ASN A 168 -10.99 0.49 25.22
N PHE A 169 -11.34 1.74 25.52
CA PHE A 169 -11.31 2.85 24.58
C PHE A 169 -10.28 3.89 24.97
N GLN A 170 -9.45 4.28 24.01
CA GLN A 170 -8.60 5.44 24.04
C GLN A 170 -9.14 6.46 23.03
N PHE A 171 -8.95 7.77 23.30
CA PHE A 171 -9.49 8.82 22.45
C PHE A 171 -8.38 9.55 21.71
N GLU A 172 -8.65 9.85 20.46
CA GLU A 172 -7.85 10.71 19.62
C GLU A 172 -8.67 11.86 19.08
N TYR A 173 -8.08 13.06 19.06
CA TYR A 173 -8.67 14.25 18.46
C TYR A 173 -7.74 14.87 17.43
N SER A 174 -8.27 15.18 16.24
CA SER A 174 -7.59 15.95 15.20
C SER A 174 -8.29 17.27 14.93
N PRO A 175 -7.63 18.43 15.13
CA PRO A 175 -8.03 19.69 14.53
C PRO A 175 -7.68 19.66 13.03
N GLU A 176 -8.55 19.09 12.20
CA GLU A 176 -8.31 18.90 10.77
C GLU A 176 -7.92 20.23 10.11
N SER A 177 -7.02 20.15 9.12
CA SER A 177 -6.38 21.31 8.49
C SER A 177 -5.55 22.16 9.47
N PHE A 178 -4.85 21.51 10.40
CA PHE A 178 -4.05 22.17 11.43
C PHE A 178 -3.07 23.19 10.85
N THR A 179 -2.37 22.86 9.74
CA THR A 179 -1.40 23.76 9.09
C THR A 179 -2.00 25.06 8.55
N GLY A 180 -3.31 25.09 8.30
CA GLY A 180 -4.07 26.28 7.92
C GLY A 180 -4.84 26.92 9.08
N THR A 181 -4.57 26.49 10.31
CA THR A 181 -5.19 26.99 11.55
C THR A 181 -4.18 27.85 12.31
N GLU A 182 -4.64 28.92 12.95
CA GLU A 182 -3.81 29.74 13.83
C GLU A 182 -3.35 28.87 15.01
N PRO A 183 -2.03 28.79 15.34
CA PRO A 183 -1.51 27.88 16.37
C PRO A 183 -2.15 28.09 17.74
N GLU A 184 -2.42 29.35 18.13
CA GLU A 184 -3.08 29.69 19.40
C GLU A 184 -4.52 29.17 19.45
N TYR A 185 -5.23 29.22 18.32
CA TYR A 185 -6.59 28.69 18.24
C TYR A 185 -6.60 27.16 18.21
N ALA A 186 -5.67 26.54 17.50
CA ALA A 186 -5.51 25.08 17.54
C ALA A 186 -5.23 24.58 18.96
N LEU A 187 -4.35 25.28 19.69
CA LEU A 187 -4.05 24.98 21.08
C LEU A 187 -5.30 25.16 21.99
N GLU A 188 -6.08 26.22 21.79
CA GLU A 188 -7.32 26.46 22.52
C GLU A 188 -8.32 25.31 22.34
N VAL A 189 -8.55 24.88 21.10
CA VAL A 189 -9.47 23.77 20.79
C VAL A 189 -8.98 22.45 21.38
N CYS A 190 -7.70 22.11 21.19
CA CYS A 190 -7.10 20.89 21.76
C CYS A 190 -7.19 20.87 23.29
N ASN A 191 -6.87 21.98 23.96
CA ASN A 191 -6.97 22.09 25.41
C ASN A 191 -8.42 21.98 25.90
N ALA A 192 -9.40 22.52 25.17
CA ALA A 192 -10.82 22.38 25.51
C ALA A 192 -11.30 20.91 25.41
N VAL A 193 -10.83 20.16 24.42
CA VAL A 193 -11.07 18.70 24.30
C VAL A 193 -10.42 17.95 25.45
N LEU A 194 -9.17 18.25 25.75
CA LEU A 194 -8.42 17.62 26.87
C LEU A 194 -9.04 17.91 28.23
N ASP A 195 -9.61 19.12 28.43
CA ASP A 195 -10.34 19.45 29.66
C ASP A 195 -11.62 18.60 29.84
N VAL A 196 -12.21 18.10 28.75
CA VAL A 196 -13.33 17.13 28.81
C VAL A 196 -12.83 15.74 29.17
N TRP A 197 -11.77 15.28 28.51
CA TRP A 197 -11.26 13.90 28.66
C TRP A 197 -10.46 13.69 29.95
N GLN A 198 -9.70 14.72 30.39
CA GLN A 198 -8.87 14.67 31.58
C GLN A 198 -7.94 13.44 31.58
N PRO A 199 -7.02 13.32 30.59
CA PRO A 199 -6.19 12.15 30.44
C PRO A 199 -5.29 11.92 31.66
N THR A 200 -5.04 10.64 31.94
CA THR A 200 -4.18 10.17 33.05
C THR A 200 -3.00 9.37 32.52
N PRO A 201 -2.00 9.06 33.33
CA PRO A 201 -0.90 8.18 32.91
C PRO A 201 -1.36 6.80 32.41
N GLU A 202 -2.45 6.26 32.98
CA GLU A 202 -3.01 4.95 32.66
C GLU A 202 -3.90 4.99 31.40
N ASN A 203 -4.50 6.16 31.10
CA ASN A 203 -5.36 6.38 29.94
C ASN A 203 -5.01 7.70 29.28
N LYS A 204 -3.95 7.69 28.49
CA LYS A 204 -3.49 8.85 27.73
C LYS A 204 -4.44 9.19 26.60
N ALA A 205 -4.62 10.48 26.33
CA ALA A 205 -5.28 10.95 25.10
C ALA A 205 -4.25 11.11 23.99
N ILE A 206 -4.73 11.04 22.75
CA ILE A 206 -3.93 11.35 21.55
C ILE A 206 -4.45 12.68 20.99
N ILE A 207 -3.53 13.61 20.75
CA ILE A 207 -3.78 14.81 19.96
C ILE A 207 -2.97 14.68 18.68
N ASN A 208 -3.66 14.58 17.56
CA ASN A 208 -3.06 14.41 16.25
C ASN A 208 -3.12 15.72 15.46
N LEU A 209 -1.99 16.18 14.97
CA LEU A 209 -1.85 17.47 14.28
C LEU A 209 -1.60 17.24 12.78
N PRO A 210 -2.68 17.16 11.94
CA PRO A 210 -2.53 16.75 10.57
C PRO A 210 -2.00 17.87 9.67
N VAL A 211 -1.01 17.56 8.85
CA VAL A 211 -0.68 18.32 7.65
C VAL A 211 -1.67 17.91 6.56
N THR A 212 -2.93 18.28 6.72
CA THR A 212 -4.00 17.92 5.78
C THR A 212 -3.69 18.37 4.36
N VAL A 213 -3.05 19.53 4.22
CA VAL A 213 -2.38 20.00 3.01
C VAL A 213 -1.06 20.64 3.43
N GLU A 214 0.02 20.33 2.74
CA GLU A 214 1.31 20.97 2.97
C GLU A 214 1.28 22.42 2.47
N LEU A 215 1.07 23.36 3.36
CA LEU A 215 0.98 24.81 3.07
C LEU A 215 2.31 25.54 3.25
N SER A 216 3.27 24.93 3.95
CA SER A 216 4.53 25.57 4.35
C SER A 216 5.74 24.66 4.11
N MET A 217 6.92 25.17 4.40
CA MET A 217 8.13 24.37 4.47
C MET A 217 8.19 23.59 5.78
N PRO A 218 8.87 22.43 5.85
CA PRO A 218 8.86 21.53 7.02
C PRO A 218 9.28 22.19 8.35
N HIS A 219 10.20 23.14 8.32
CA HIS A 219 10.63 23.85 9.54
C HIS A 219 9.51 24.68 10.19
N VAL A 220 8.49 25.11 9.42
CA VAL A 220 7.32 25.81 9.98
C VAL A 220 6.49 24.82 10.76
N TYR A 221 6.24 23.63 10.19
CA TYR A 221 5.48 22.59 10.86
C TYR A 221 6.21 22.12 12.14
N ALA A 222 7.52 21.91 12.09
CA ALA A 222 8.31 21.61 13.29
C ALA A 222 8.13 22.65 14.40
N SER A 223 8.17 23.94 14.02
CA SER A 223 7.96 25.03 15.00
C SER A 223 6.52 25.03 15.54
N GLN A 224 5.53 24.65 14.74
CA GLN A 224 4.14 24.51 15.20
C GLN A 224 4.00 23.31 16.16
N ILE A 225 4.63 22.17 15.89
CA ILE A 225 4.66 20.99 16.78
C ILE A 225 5.31 21.36 18.11
N GLU A 226 6.49 22.01 18.10
CA GLU A 226 7.16 22.46 19.33
C GLU A 226 6.27 23.38 20.16
N TYR A 227 5.61 24.35 19.53
CA TYR A 227 4.68 25.25 20.20
C TYR A 227 3.53 24.49 20.88
N MET A 228 2.91 23.55 20.16
CA MET A 228 1.83 22.74 20.71
C MET A 228 2.33 21.85 21.84
N SER A 229 3.48 21.21 21.67
CA SER A 229 4.09 20.34 22.69
C SER A 229 4.41 21.08 23.98
N GLU A 230 4.92 22.31 23.90
CA GLU A 230 5.33 23.09 25.10
C GLU A 230 4.17 23.78 25.81
N ASN A 231 3.04 24.03 25.14
CA ASN A 231 1.94 24.83 25.70
C ASN A 231 0.65 24.02 25.95
N MET A 232 0.63 22.74 25.54
CA MET A 232 -0.55 21.88 25.69
C MET A 232 -0.76 21.48 27.15
N LYS A 233 -2.01 21.56 27.63
CA LYS A 233 -2.41 21.02 28.92
C LYS A 233 -2.22 19.50 28.97
N TYR A 234 -1.95 18.97 30.15
CA TYR A 234 -1.79 17.52 30.36
C TYR A 234 -0.72 16.87 29.49
N ARG A 235 0.29 17.61 29.04
CA ARG A 235 1.28 17.14 28.03
C ARG A 235 1.88 15.78 28.36
N GLU A 236 2.17 15.48 29.62
CA GLU A 236 2.71 14.21 30.10
C GLU A 236 1.74 13.03 29.92
N ASN A 237 0.44 13.32 29.84
CA ASN A 237 -0.64 12.36 29.63
C ASN A 237 -1.21 12.44 28.21
N VAL A 238 -0.54 13.14 27.29
CA VAL A 238 -0.92 13.26 25.89
C VAL A 238 0.16 12.64 25.01
N ILE A 239 -0.27 11.78 24.10
CA ILE A 239 0.52 11.32 22.97
C ILE A 239 0.33 12.35 21.87
N LEU A 240 1.38 13.09 21.51
CA LEU A 240 1.36 14.05 20.43
C LEU A 240 1.63 13.35 19.11
N SER A 241 0.63 13.25 18.27
CA SER A 241 0.67 12.57 16.99
C SER A 241 0.79 13.56 15.83
N GLN A 242 1.34 13.10 14.74
CA GLN A 242 1.40 13.82 13.48
C GLN A 242 0.93 12.95 12.32
N HIS A 243 0.29 13.58 11.33
CA HIS A 243 -0.28 12.93 10.15
C HIS A 243 0.01 13.78 8.91
N PRO A 244 1.21 13.71 8.36
CA PRO A 244 1.56 14.49 7.18
C PRO A 244 1.07 13.85 5.88
N HIS A 245 0.46 14.70 5.01
CA HIS A 245 0.36 14.44 3.58
C HIS A 245 1.61 14.96 2.85
N ASN A 246 1.69 14.70 1.55
CA ASN A 246 2.91 14.89 0.74
C ASN A 246 2.71 15.86 -0.44
N ASP A 247 1.87 16.89 -0.29
CA ASP A 247 1.48 17.81 -1.37
C ASP A 247 2.68 18.59 -1.97
N ARG A 248 3.71 18.80 -1.19
CA ARG A 248 4.95 19.48 -1.61
C ARG A 248 6.14 18.53 -1.78
N GLY A 249 5.92 17.21 -1.58
CA GLY A 249 6.97 16.22 -1.56
C GLY A 249 7.83 16.27 -0.30
N CYS A 250 7.29 16.74 0.83
CA CYS A 250 8.03 16.93 2.08
C CYS A 250 7.47 16.11 3.26
N GLY A 251 6.53 15.20 3.04
CA GLY A 251 5.87 14.46 4.12
C GLY A 251 6.85 13.72 5.05
N VAL A 252 7.91 13.12 4.52
CA VAL A 252 8.99 12.52 5.32
C VAL A 252 9.73 13.58 6.13
N ALA A 253 10.09 14.71 5.52
CA ALA A 253 10.79 15.78 6.21
C ALA A 253 9.91 16.45 7.29
N ASP A 254 8.60 16.63 7.03
CA ASP A 254 7.66 17.11 8.05
C ASP A 254 7.65 16.16 9.24
N SER A 255 7.65 14.85 9.00
CA SER A 255 7.64 13.83 10.05
C SER A 255 8.93 13.80 10.85
N GLU A 256 10.09 13.79 10.19
CA GLU A 256 11.40 13.80 10.86
C GLU A 256 11.56 15.04 11.76
N LEU A 257 11.26 16.22 11.21
CA LEU A 257 11.39 17.47 11.98
C LEU A 257 10.32 17.57 13.07
N GLY A 258 9.11 17.05 12.85
CA GLY A 258 8.05 16.98 13.85
C GLY A 258 8.44 16.09 15.05
N LEU A 259 9.12 14.95 14.80
CA LEU A 259 9.68 14.10 15.86
C LEU A 259 10.78 14.81 16.66
N LEU A 260 11.68 15.54 15.98
CA LEU A 260 12.66 16.38 16.67
C LEU A 260 12.00 17.46 17.54
N ALA A 261 10.86 17.99 17.09
CA ALA A 261 10.09 19.03 17.74
C ALA A 261 9.20 18.54 18.90
N GLY A 262 9.14 17.22 19.15
CA GLY A 262 8.46 16.67 20.31
C GLY A 262 7.17 15.89 20.00
N ALA A 263 6.90 15.52 18.74
CA ALA A 263 5.88 14.53 18.43
C ALA A 263 6.33 13.14 18.96
N ASP A 264 5.37 12.36 19.44
CA ASP A 264 5.57 11.02 20.00
C ASP A 264 5.16 9.91 19.03
N ARG A 265 4.30 10.24 18.04
CA ARG A 265 3.59 9.28 17.20
C ARG A 265 3.49 9.78 15.75
N VAL A 266 3.48 8.87 14.81
CA VAL A 266 3.32 9.16 13.38
C VAL A 266 2.22 8.28 12.79
N GLU A 267 1.28 8.91 12.09
CA GLU A 267 0.34 8.26 11.19
C GLU A 267 0.83 8.38 9.75
N GLY A 268 0.79 7.28 9.01
CA GLY A 268 1.19 7.26 7.61
C GLY A 268 0.84 5.94 6.95
N THR A 269 1.33 5.75 5.74
CA THR A 269 1.03 4.56 4.94
C THR A 269 2.29 3.93 4.38
N LEU A 270 2.21 2.67 4.01
CA LEU A 270 3.25 2.01 3.23
C LEU A 270 3.34 2.69 1.86
N PHE A 271 4.57 3.04 1.46
CA PHE A 271 4.88 3.70 0.18
C PHE A 271 4.14 5.02 -0.07
N GLY A 272 3.58 5.63 0.96
CA GLY A 272 2.98 6.96 0.89
C GLY A 272 1.63 7.02 0.18
N ASN A 273 0.88 5.91 0.07
CA ASN A 273 -0.46 5.93 -0.52
C ASN A 273 -1.41 6.85 0.27
N GLY A 274 -2.33 7.51 -0.43
CA GLY A 274 -3.34 8.39 0.19
C GLY A 274 -3.90 9.44 -0.75
N GLU A 275 -4.74 10.29 -0.20
CA GLU A 275 -5.40 11.37 -0.94
C GLU A 275 -4.38 12.30 -1.65
N ARG A 276 -4.72 12.75 -2.85
CA ARG A 276 -3.94 13.67 -3.71
C ARG A 276 -2.55 13.12 -4.04
N THR A 277 -1.53 13.53 -3.28
CA THR A 277 -0.12 13.11 -3.43
C THR A 277 0.30 12.04 -2.40
N GLY A 278 -0.64 11.60 -1.57
CA GLY A 278 -0.45 10.58 -0.57
C GLY A 278 -0.11 11.10 0.83
N ASN A 279 0.06 10.16 1.75
CA ASN A 279 0.52 10.35 3.12
C ASN A 279 2.05 10.33 3.20
N VAL A 280 2.60 10.56 4.39
CA VAL A 280 4.01 10.24 4.65
C VAL A 280 4.25 8.75 4.36
N ASP A 281 5.33 8.47 3.64
CA ASP A 281 5.81 7.11 3.41
C ASP A 281 6.52 6.58 4.67
N ILE A 282 5.84 5.68 5.41
CA ILE A 282 6.40 5.08 6.62
C ILE A 282 7.62 4.22 6.30
N VAL A 283 7.66 3.54 5.14
CA VAL A 283 8.83 2.74 4.76
C VAL A 283 10.06 3.63 4.67
N THR A 284 9.95 4.75 3.95
CA THR A 284 11.07 5.71 3.85
C THR A 284 11.44 6.30 5.21
N LEU A 285 10.46 6.72 6.01
CA LEU A 285 10.73 7.33 7.31
C LEU A 285 11.42 6.36 8.29
N ALA A 286 10.93 5.11 8.38
CA ALA A 286 11.50 4.08 9.23
C ALA A 286 12.90 3.66 8.77
N MET A 287 13.10 3.49 7.46
CA MET A 287 14.40 3.13 6.90
C MET A 287 15.44 4.26 6.99
N ASN A 288 15.01 5.53 7.01
CA ASN A 288 15.90 6.64 7.33
C ASN A 288 16.45 6.52 8.76
N MET A 289 15.62 6.13 9.73
CA MET A 289 16.06 5.86 11.10
C MET A 289 17.01 4.66 11.14
N PHE A 290 16.67 3.57 10.48
CA PHE A 290 17.49 2.37 10.38
C PHE A 290 18.88 2.69 9.81
N ALA A 291 18.96 3.49 8.74
CA ALA A 291 20.22 3.93 8.14
C ALA A 291 21.07 4.82 9.06
N GLN A 292 20.50 5.35 10.13
CA GLN A 292 21.17 6.12 11.19
C GLN A 292 21.56 5.24 12.39
N GLY A 293 21.28 3.94 12.35
CA GLY A 293 21.54 3.00 13.45
C GLY A 293 20.48 3.02 14.55
N VAL A 294 19.29 3.50 14.26
CA VAL A 294 18.14 3.51 15.17
C VAL A 294 17.16 2.44 14.73
N ASP A 295 16.84 1.49 15.61
CA ASP A 295 15.84 0.47 15.35
C ASP A 295 14.44 1.12 15.19
N PRO A 296 13.80 1.03 14.03
CA PRO A 296 12.48 1.58 13.83
C PRO A 296 11.35 0.75 14.47
N GLU A 297 11.66 -0.43 15.05
CA GLU A 297 10.69 -1.39 15.60
C GLU A 297 9.66 -1.88 14.56
N LEU A 298 9.96 -1.75 13.26
CA LEU A 298 9.20 -2.27 12.13
C LEU A 298 10.12 -3.16 11.27
N ASP A 299 9.63 -4.31 10.87
CA ASP A 299 10.39 -5.29 10.09
C ASP A 299 10.12 -5.15 8.59
N PHE A 300 11.08 -4.58 7.87
CA PHE A 300 11.11 -4.47 6.41
C PHE A 300 12.12 -5.44 5.77
N SER A 301 12.56 -6.48 6.47
CA SER A 301 13.56 -7.43 5.98
C SER A 301 13.11 -8.24 4.77
N ASP A 302 11.81 -8.31 4.49
CA ASP A 302 11.23 -8.95 3.30
C ASP A 302 10.48 -7.91 2.43
N MET A 303 11.18 -6.84 2.05
CA MET A 303 10.62 -5.76 1.23
C MET A 303 9.96 -6.25 -0.07
N PRO A 304 10.53 -7.24 -0.80
CA PRO A 304 9.88 -7.75 -2.00
C PRO A 304 8.46 -8.29 -1.75
N HIS A 305 8.25 -9.04 -0.67
CA HIS A 305 6.94 -9.57 -0.31
C HIS A 305 5.97 -8.45 0.14
N ILE A 306 6.48 -7.46 0.88
CA ILE A 306 5.68 -6.30 1.30
C ILE A 306 5.19 -5.52 0.07
N CYS A 307 6.06 -5.26 -0.91
CA CYS A 307 5.69 -4.64 -2.18
C CYS A 307 4.63 -5.46 -2.94
N GLU A 308 4.81 -6.78 -3.02
CA GLU A 308 3.88 -7.69 -3.70
C GLU A 308 2.47 -7.61 -3.11
N VAL A 309 2.34 -7.79 -1.81
CA VAL A 309 1.03 -7.73 -1.12
C VAL A 309 0.40 -6.34 -1.24
N TYR A 310 1.20 -5.28 -1.09
CA TYR A 310 0.75 -3.90 -1.30
C TYR A 310 0.17 -3.72 -2.70
N GLU A 311 0.89 -4.12 -3.75
CA GLU A 311 0.46 -3.99 -5.14
C GLU A 311 -0.78 -4.84 -5.46
N GLU A 312 -0.86 -6.05 -4.89
CA GLU A 312 -2.03 -6.94 -5.07
C GLU A 312 -3.29 -6.40 -4.39
N CYS A 313 -3.15 -5.87 -3.18
CA CYS A 313 -4.30 -5.38 -2.42
C CYS A 313 -4.78 -4.00 -2.87
N THR A 314 -3.86 -3.11 -3.26
CA THR A 314 -4.18 -1.73 -3.61
C THR A 314 -4.38 -1.50 -5.10
N GLY A 315 -3.84 -2.35 -5.97
CA GLY A 315 -3.72 -2.11 -7.40
C GLY A 315 -2.76 -0.98 -7.78
N MET A 316 -2.07 -0.40 -6.80
CA MET A 316 -1.05 0.63 -7.01
C MET A 316 0.32 -0.02 -7.22
N LYS A 317 1.22 0.67 -7.93
CA LYS A 317 2.60 0.23 -8.10
C LYS A 317 3.53 1.00 -7.19
N VAL A 318 4.50 0.32 -6.60
CA VAL A 318 5.62 0.98 -5.92
C VAL A 318 6.50 1.62 -6.99
N ASP A 319 6.80 2.92 -6.84
CA ASP A 319 7.64 3.64 -7.80
C ASP A 319 9.04 3.02 -7.87
N GLU A 320 9.60 2.88 -9.07
CA GLU A 320 10.91 2.25 -9.30
C GLU A 320 12.05 2.95 -8.54
N ARG A 321 11.86 4.20 -8.16
CA ARG A 321 12.83 5.00 -7.42
C ARG A 321 12.38 5.37 -6.00
N SER A 322 11.33 4.73 -5.49
CA SER A 322 10.97 4.88 -4.07
C SER A 322 12.16 4.50 -3.19
N PRO A 323 12.52 5.32 -2.21
CA PRO A 323 13.65 5.03 -1.33
C PRO A 323 13.52 3.64 -0.70
N TYR A 324 14.61 2.88 -0.68
CA TYR A 324 14.77 1.53 -0.10
C TYR A 324 13.93 0.42 -0.75
N SER A 325 12.79 0.72 -1.36
CA SER A 325 11.82 -0.26 -1.88
C SER A 325 11.80 -0.36 -3.40
N GLY A 326 12.07 0.73 -4.10
CA GLY A 326 11.97 0.80 -5.55
C GLY A 326 12.90 -0.18 -6.29
N ALA A 327 12.46 -0.65 -7.43
CA ALA A 327 13.20 -1.67 -8.20
C ALA A 327 14.63 -1.24 -8.59
N LEU A 328 14.88 0.05 -8.76
CA LEU A 328 16.14 0.58 -9.26
C LEU A 328 17.06 1.19 -8.18
N VAL A 329 16.66 1.16 -6.89
CA VAL A 329 17.39 1.90 -5.84
C VAL A 329 18.71 1.24 -5.43
N PHE A 330 18.90 -0.05 -5.69
CA PHE A 330 20.13 -0.79 -5.43
C PHE A 330 20.88 -1.17 -6.72
N ALA A 331 20.60 -0.47 -7.83
CA ALA A 331 21.30 -0.61 -9.09
C ALA A 331 22.18 0.61 -9.37
N ALA A 332 23.34 0.41 -9.94
CA ALA A 332 24.20 1.49 -10.41
C ALA A 332 24.40 1.38 -11.93
N PHE A 333 24.10 2.47 -12.63
CA PHE A 333 24.21 2.53 -14.10
C PHE A 333 25.53 3.14 -14.57
N SER A 334 26.20 3.91 -13.72
CA SER A 334 27.52 4.50 -14.01
C SER A 334 28.63 3.52 -13.67
N GLY A 335 29.55 3.27 -14.63
CA GLY A 335 30.68 2.39 -14.41
C GLY A 335 31.60 2.82 -13.24
N SER A 336 31.74 4.13 -12.99
CA SER A 336 32.49 4.62 -11.84
C SER A 336 31.79 4.34 -10.50
N HIS A 337 30.45 4.36 -10.46
CA HIS A 337 29.70 3.99 -9.27
C HIS A 337 29.79 2.47 -9.02
N GLN A 338 29.65 1.65 -10.07
CA GLN A 338 29.78 0.20 -9.97
C GLN A 338 31.17 -0.19 -9.44
N ASP A 339 32.24 0.40 -9.97
CA ASP A 339 33.61 0.17 -9.51
C ASP A 339 33.81 0.57 -8.03
N ALA A 340 33.26 1.73 -7.63
CA ALA A 340 33.34 2.19 -6.25
C ALA A 340 32.57 1.27 -5.28
N ILE A 341 31.37 0.80 -5.67
CA ILE A 341 30.58 -0.14 -4.86
C ILE A 341 31.33 -1.47 -4.73
N ALA A 342 31.82 -2.03 -5.85
CA ALA A 342 32.58 -3.28 -5.83
C ALA A 342 33.81 -3.19 -4.92
N LYS A 343 34.57 -2.10 -5.00
CA LYS A 343 35.72 -1.84 -4.12
C LYS A 343 35.30 -1.67 -2.65
N GLY A 344 34.18 -0.99 -2.39
CA GLY A 344 33.64 -0.83 -1.04
C GLY A 344 33.20 -2.13 -0.41
N MET A 345 32.54 -3.01 -1.18
CA MET A 345 32.15 -4.35 -0.75
C MET A 345 33.38 -5.20 -0.40
N HIS A 346 34.37 -5.24 -1.31
CA HIS A 346 35.59 -5.99 -1.11
C HIS A 346 36.40 -5.48 0.10
N TRP A 347 36.50 -4.16 0.28
CA TRP A 347 37.16 -3.56 1.46
C TRP A 347 36.47 -3.98 2.77
N ARG A 348 35.13 -4.02 2.78
CA ARG A 348 34.35 -4.45 3.95
C ARG A 348 34.61 -5.91 4.29
N GLU A 349 34.67 -6.79 3.29
CA GLU A 349 35.03 -8.21 3.45
C GLU A 349 36.46 -8.38 3.99
N GLU A 350 37.46 -7.71 3.39
CA GLU A 350 38.85 -7.76 3.84
C GLU A 350 39.06 -7.30 5.28
N LYS A 351 38.27 -6.31 5.72
CA LYS A 351 38.38 -5.73 7.07
C LYS A 351 37.49 -6.40 8.09
N ASP A 352 36.67 -7.36 7.68
CA ASP A 352 35.63 -7.98 8.54
C ASP A 352 34.82 -6.90 9.29
N SER A 353 34.41 -5.84 8.55
CA SER A 353 33.79 -4.67 9.12
C SER A 353 32.29 -4.88 9.31
N ASN A 354 31.82 -4.73 10.55
CA ASN A 354 30.39 -4.73 10.87
C ASN A 354 29.71 -3.40 10.53
N ARG A 355 30.47 -2.38 10.13
CA ARG A 355 29.91 -1.07 9.74
C ARG A 355 29.63 -1.02 8.25
N TRP A 356 28.44 -0.50 7.91
CA TRP A 356 28.11 -0.24 6.51
C TRP A 356 28.66 1.13 6.09
N THR A 357 29.60 1.11 5.14
CA THR A 357 30.21 2.33 4.59
C THR A 357 30.45 2.20 3.09
N VAL A 358 29.68 1.33 2.42
CA VAL A 358 29.80 1.10 0.98
C VAL A 358 29.36 2.36 0.23
N PRO A 359 30.20 2.93 -0.66
CA PRO A 359 29.84 4.10 -1.43
C PRO A 359 28.54 3.90 -2.23
N TYR A 360 27.71 4.96 -2.32
CA TYR A 360 26.44 5.01 -3.08
C TYR A 360 25.32 4.11 -2.59
N LEU A 361 25.53 3.27 -1.59
CA LEU A 361 24.49 2.43 -0.99
C LEU A 361 24.26 2.88 0.46
N PRO A 362 23.12 3.52 0.77
CA PRO A 362 22.83 4.04 2.11
C PRO A 362 22.64 2.93 3.16
N ILE A 363 22.21 1.75 2.73
CA ILE A 363 22.07 0.54 3.55
C ILE A 363 22.61 -0.68 2.80
N ASP A 364 22.80 -1.78 3.52
CA ASP A 364 23.03 -3.09 2.92
C ASP A 364 21.70 -3.58 2.28
N PRO A 365 21.65 -3.83 0.97
CA PRO A 365 20.43 -4.32 0.33
C PRO A 365 19.91 -5.62 0.94
N THR A 366 20.78 -6.44 1.54
CA THR A 366 20.40 -7.71 2.17
C THR A 366 19.53 -7.51 3.42
N ASP A 367 19.63 -6.36 4.09
CA ASP A 367 18.79 -6.03 5.25
C ASP A 367 17.31 -5.86 4.90
N VAL A 368 17.00 -5.61 3.63
CA VAL A 368 15.63 -5.53 3.11
C VAL A 368 15.28 -6.67 2.15
N GLY A 369 15.99 -7.80 2.25
CA GLY A 369 15.76 -9.01 1.44
C GLY A 369 16.11 -8.84 -0.04
N ARG A 370 17.03 -7.92 -0.38
CA ARG A 370 17.47 -7.66 -1.75
C ARG A 370 18.97 -7.82 -1.89
N ASN A 371 19.45 -7.76 -3.12
CA ASN A 371 20.88 -7.76 -3.43
C ASN A 371 21.24 -6.51 -4.21
N TYR A 372 22.53 -6.13 -4.17
CA TYR A 372 23.05 -5.12 -5.08
C TYR A 372 23.10 -5.69 -6.51
N ASP A 373 22.45 -5.02 -7.44
CA ASP A 373 22.39 -5.39 -8.84
C ASP A 373 23.53 -4.67 -9.61
N ALA A 374 24.68 -5.34 -9.72
CA ALA A 374 25.86 -4.82 -10.42
C ALA A 374 25.64 -4.63 -11.93
N ASP A 375 24.85 -5.51 -12.53
CA ASP A 375 24.37 -5.38 -13.91
C ASP A 375 22.85 -5.33 -13.87
N VAL A 376 22.29 -4.26 -14.40
CA VAL A 376 20.84 -4.07 -14.48
C VAL A 376 20.17 -5.38 -14.87
N ILE A 377 19.67 -6.07 -13.84
CA ILE A 377 18.83 -7.25 -13.94
C ILE A 377 19.56 -8.52 -14.40
N ARG A 378 20.34 -9.14 -13.50
CA ARG A 378 20.71 -10.57 -13.60
C ARG A 378 19.75 -11.39 -12.75
N ILE A 379 19.18 -12.44 -13.30
CA ILE A 379 18.34 -13.37 -12.57
C ILE A 379 19.14 -14.65 -12.30
N ASN A 380 19.42 -14.88 -11.03
CA ASN A 380 20.00 -16.11 -10.54
C ASN A 380 19.02 -16.84 -9.61
N SER A 381 19.43 -17.99 -9.10
CA SER A 381 18.64 -18.83 -8.19
C SER A 381 18.18 -18.14 -6.88
N GLN A 382 18.75 -16.98 -6.56
CA GLN A 382 18.42 -16.17 -5.38
C GLN A 382 17.66 -14.89 -5.72
N SER A 383 17.46 -14.60 -7.00
CA SER A 383 16.68 -13.43 -7.43
C SER A 383 15.23 -13.61 -7.08
N GLY A 384 14.65 -12.62 -6.40
CA GLY A 384 13.24 -12.62 -6.04
C GLY A 384 12.30 -12.61 -7.26
N LYS A 385 11.07 -13.06 -7.07
CA LYS A 385 10.00 -13.20 -8.08
C LYS A 385 9.73 -11.90 -8.87
N GLY A 386 9.99 -10.74 -8.29
CA GLY A 386 9.80 -9.43 -8.92
C GLY A 386 10.72 -9.11 -10.08
N GLY A 387 11.98 -9.58 -10.04
CA GLY A 387 12.97 -9.27 -11.09
C GLY A 387 12.62 -9.87 -12.46
N VAL A 388 12.06 -11.07 -12.49
CA VAL A 388 11.61 -11.72 -13.75
C VAL A 388 10.46 -10.95 -14.39
N GLY A 389 9.47 -10.56 -13.59
CA GLY A 389 8.34 -9.78 -14.06
C GLY A 389 8.76 -8.41 -14.60
N TYR A 390 9.67 -7.74 -13.90
CA TYR A 390 10.20 -6.45 -14.33
C TYR A 390 10.94 -6.51 -15.68
N ILE A 391 11.79 -7.53 -15.91
CA ILE A 391 12.46 -7.74 -17.20
C ILE A 391 11.44 -7.93 -18.33
N LEU A 392 10.47 -8.80 -18.10
CA LEU A 392 9.46 -9.10 -19.12
C LEU A 392 8.61 -7.88 -19.44
N GLU A 393 8.28 -7.06 -18.43
CA GLU A 393 7.51 -5.83 -18.61
C GLU A 393 8.33 -4.74 -19.32
N THR A 394 9.53 -4.42 -18.83
CA THR A 394 10.29 -3.25 -19.32
C THR A 394 10.97 -3.49 -20.66
N LYS A 395 11.49 -4.71 -20.92
CA LYS A 395 12.19 -5.01 -22.17
C LYS A 395 11.30 -5.58 -23.26
N TYR A 396 10.23 -6.29 -22.88
CA TYR A 396 9.40 -7.03 -23.84
C TYR A 396 7.92 -6.61 -23.81
N GLY A 397 7.55 -5.66 -22.95
CA GLY A 397 6.20 -5.14 -22.85
C GLY A 397 5.18 -6.14 -22.28
N LEU A 398 5.63 -7.17 -21.54
CA LEU A 398 4.79 -8.22 -20.99
C LEU A 398 4.38 -7.92 -19.55
N ASN A 399 3.20 -7.37 -19.35
CA ASN A 399 2.69 -7.08 -18.00
C ASN A 399 1.93 -8.31 -17.46
N LEU A 400 2.68 -9.23 -16.84
CA LEU A 400 2.13 -10.46 -16.31
C LEU A 400 1.28 -10.21 -15.05
N PRO A 401 0.17 -10.94 -14.86
CA PRO A 401 -0.54 -11.00 -13.58
C PRO A 401 0.39 -11.43 -12.43
N ALA A 402 0.18 -10.91 -11.22
CA ALA A 402 1.08 -11.10 -10.08
C ALA A 402 1.40 -12.58 -9.80
N LYS A 403 0.39 -13.44 -9.73
CA LYS A 403 0.58 -14.89 -9.51
C LYS A 403 1.24 -15.61 -10.70
N MET A 404 1.08 -15.08 -11.92
CA MET A 404 1.80 -15.59 -13.09
C MET A 404 3.28 -15.18 -13.06
N ARG A 405 3.61 -13.98 -12.53
CA ARG A 405 5.01 -13.58 -12.27
C ARG A 405 5.69 -14.56 -11.32
N GLU A 406 4.96 -15.00 -10.30
CA GLU A 406 5.45 -16.01 -9.36
C GLU A 406 5.75 -17.34 -10.07
N ALA A 407 4.82 -17.84 -10.88
CA ALA A 407 5.00 -19.07 -11.65
C ALA A 407 6.20 -18.96 -12.62
N MET A 408 6.34 -17.80 -13.28
CA MET A 408 7.49 -17.53 -14.15
C MET A 408 8.81 -17.44 -13.36
N GLY A 409 8.79 -16.86 -12.15
CA GLY A 409 9.91 -16.83 -11.23
C GLY A 409 10.39 -18.23 -10.84
N TYR A 410 9.47 -19.14 -10.52
CA TYR A 410 9.80 -20.54 -10.25
C TYR A 410 10.36 -21.26 -11.47
N ALA A 411 9.81 -21.02 -12.66
CA ALA A 411 10.32 -21.60 -13.91
C ALA A 411 11.75 -21.11 -14.20
N ALA A 412 12.00 -19.81 -14.06
CA ALA A 412 13.34 -19.23 -14.24
C ALA A 412 14.34 -19.78 -13.21
N LYS A 413 13.92 -19.88 -11.94
CA LYS A 413 14.73 -20.46 -10.87
C LYS A 413 15.10 -21.91 -11.17
N ALA A 414 14.15 -22.73 -11.58
CA ALA A 414 14.42 -24.14 -11.92
C ALA A 414 15.46 -24.29 -13.03
N VAL A 415 15.40 -23.44 -14.08
CA VAL A 415 16.38 -23.44 -15.17
C VAL A 415 17.76 -22.97 -14.70
N SER A 416 17.81 -21.90 -13.89
CA SER A 416 19.03 -21.35 -13.32
C SER A 416 19.73 -22.36 -12.39
N ASP A 417 18.96 -23.01 -11.49
CA ASP A 417 19.47 -24.04 -10.57
C ASP A 417 20.03 -25.24 -11.33
N HIS A 418 19.37 -25.66 -12.40
CA HIS A 418 19.79 -26.82 -13.19
C HIS A 418 21.01 -26.52 -14.07
N SER A 419 21.13 -25.31 -14.59
CA SER A 419 22.24 -24.89 -15.45
C SER A 419 23.43 -24.34 -14.69
N HIS A 420 23.29 -24.05 -13.39
CA HIS A 420 24.25 -23.30 -12.56
C HIS A 420 24.70 -21.96 -13.19
N LYS A 421 23.80 -21.31 -13.93
CA LYS A 421 24.05 -20.07 -14.65
C LYS A 421 22.97 -19.03 -14.33
N GLU A 422 23.37 -17.77 -14.39
CA GLU A 422 22.45 -16.66 -14.48
C GLU A 422 21.72 -16.67 -15.83
N LEU A 423 20.44 -16.30 -15.82
CA LEU A 423 19.66 -16.17 -17.05
C LEU A 423 19.72 -14.73 -17.57
N HIS A 424 20.12 -14.58 -18.81
CA HIS A 424 20.02 -13.30 -19.51
C HIS A 424 18.56 -12.95 -19.84
N PRO A 425 18.21 -11.66 -20.01
CA PRO A 425 16.85 -11.25 -20.36
C PRO A 425 16.24 -12.01 -21.55
N ASP A 426 17.02 -12.25 -22.60
CA ASP A 426 16.57 -13.00 -23.77
C ASP A 426 16.28 -14.48 -23.45
N GLU A 427 17.03 -15.10 -22.54
CA GLU A 427 16.80 -16.45 -22.08
C GLU A 427 15.51 -16.55 -21.26
N ILE A 428 15.22 -15.55 -20.44
CA ILE A 428 13.97 -15.43 -19.67
C ILE A 428 12.79 -15.26 -20.61
N PHE A 429 12.92 -14.41 -21.62
CA PHE A 429 11.87 -14.20 -22.61
C PHE A 429 11.61 -15.47 -23.44
N ASN A 430 12.67 -16.19 -23.82
CA ASN A 430 12.53 -17.47 -24.52
C ASN A 430 11.91 -18.55 -23.62
N LEU A 431 12.24 -18.57 -22.34
CA LEU A 431 11.61 -19.45 -21.37
C LEU A 431 10.12 -19.13 -21.21
N PHE A 432 9.74 -17.84 -21.10
CA PHE A 432 8.34 -17.43 -21.09
C PHE A 432 7.61 -17.93 -22.34
N LYS A 433 8.16 -17.71 -23.53
CA LYS A 433 7.58 -18.18 -24.78
C LYS A 433 7.39 -19.68 -24.84
N SER A 434 8.41 -20.43 -24.48
CA SER A 434 8.36 -21.89 -24.55
C SER A 434 7.43 -22.53 -23.52
N THR A 435 7.23 -21.86 -22.37
CA THR A 435 6.46 -22.40 -21.25
C THR A 435 5.03 -21.87 -21.23
N PHE A 436 4.85 -20.58 -21.49
CA PHE A 436 3.57 -19.91 -21.23
C PHE A 436 2.90 -19.30 -22.45
N GLU A 437 3.55 -19.19 -23.62
CA GLU A 437 2.97 -18.52 -24.78
C GLU A 437 2.55 -19.54 -25.86
N ASN A 438 1.27 -19.52 -26.24
CA ASN A 438 0.71 -20.28 -27.38
C ASN A 438 1.07 -21.79 -27.40
N VAL A 439 1.09 -22.43 -26.24
CA VAL A 439 1.35 -23.88 -26.13
C VAL A 439 0.14 -24.66 -26.64
N VAL A 440 0.34 -25.48 -27.67
CA VAL A 440 -0.72 -26.17 -28.42
C VAL A 440 -0.69 -27.71 -28.30
N VAL A 441 0.01 -28.23 -27.31
CA VAL A 441 0.14 -29.68 -27.06
C VAL A 441 -0.03 -29.92 -25.56
N PRO A 442 -0.84 -30.90 -25.14
CA PRO A 442 -1.60 -31.89 -25.95
C PRO A 442 -2.93 -31.39 -26.52
N TYR A 443 -3.47 -30.25 -26.03
CA TYR A 443 -4.72 -29.67 -26.52
C TYR A 443 -4.44 -28.54 -27.50
N SER A 444 -5.27 -28.48 -28.57
CA SER A 444 -5.27 -27.35 -29.51
C SER A 444 -6.68 -27.04 -30.00
N ILE A 445 -6.90 -25.80 -30.44
CA ILE A 445 -8.15 -25.37 -31.06
C ILE A 445 -7.90 -25.05 -32.55
N ASN A 446 -8.60 -25.77 -33.41
CA ASN A 446 -8.51 -25.64 -34.85
C ASN A 446 -9.44 -24.53 -35.36
N GLU A 447 -10.70 -24.53 -34.89
CA GLU A 447 -11.73 -23.61 -35.37
C GLU A 447 -12.71 -23.27 -34.25
N VAL A 448 -13.23 -22.02 -34.27
CA VAL A 448 -14.24 -21.54 -33.31
C VAL A 448 -15.23 -20.67 -34.04
N HIS A 449 -16.54 -21.00 -33.90
CA HIS A 449 -17.63 -20.19 -34.39
C HIS A 449 -18.47 -19.68 -33.20
N PHE A 450 -18.82 -18.41 -33.21
CA PHE A 450 -19.63 -17.79 -32.18
C PHE A 450 -20.99 -17.35 -32.76
N GLN A 451 -22.05 -17.63 -32.01
CA GLN A 451 -23.39 -17.14 -32.29
C GLN A 451 -23.94 -16.45 -31.04
N GLN A 452 -24.34 -15.20 -31.19
CA GLN A 452 -24.99 -14.46 -30.12
C GLN A 452 -26.44 -14.88 -29.99
N THR A 453 -26.89 -15.22 -28.80
CA THR A 453 -28.26 -15.60 -28.47
C THR A 453 -28.81 -14.69 -27.37
N TYR A 454 -30.13 -14.70 -27.14
CA TYR A 454 -30.77 -13.84 -26.14
C TYR A 454 -30.25 -14.10 -24.69
N GLY A 455 -29.72 -15.29 -24.41
CA GLY A 455 -29.23 -15.70 -23.08
C GLY A 455 -27.72 -15.83 -22.94
N GLY A 456 -26.91 -15.33 -23.90
CA GLY A 456 -25.45 -15.44 -23.86
C GLY A 456 -24.83 -15.68 -25.24
N ILE A 457 -23.67 -16.31 -25.24
CA ILE A 457 -22.95 -16.68 -26.47
C ILE A 457 -22.90 -18.20 -26.55
N THR A 458 -23.37 -18.73 -27.67
CA THR A 458 -23.17 -20.14 -28.07
C THR A 458 -21.93 -20.23 -28.95
N THR A 459 -21.08 -21.21 -28.68
CA THR A 459 -19.90 -21.47 -29.50
C THR A 459 -19.88 -22.90 -29.98
N GLN A 460 -19.39 -23.09 -31.21
CA GLN A 460 -18.99 -24.38 -31.75
C GLN A 460 -17.46 -24.39 -31.83
N VAL A 461 -16.80 -25.29 -31.07
CA VAL A 461 -15.36 -25.39 -30.98
C VAL A 461 -14.93 -26.72 -31.62
N THR A 462 -14.09 -26.63 -32.62
CA THR A 462 -13.36 -27.78 -33.15
C THR A 462 -11.96 -27.80 -32.52
N SER A 463 -11.75 -28.75 -31.64
CA SER A 463 -10.49 -28.89 -30.86
C SER A 463 -9.88 -30.27 -31.06
N SER A 464 -8.59 -30.40 -30.76
CA SER A 464 -7.84 -31.65 -30.85
C SER A 464 -7.13 -31.96 -29.53
N TYR A 465 -7.08 -33.24 -29.19
CA TYR A 465 -6.26 -33.81 -28.12
C TYR A 465 -5.36 -34.91 -28.69
N ASN A 466 -4.04 -34.72 -28.63
CA ASN A 466 -3.07 -35.61 -29.22
C ASN A 466 -3.39 -35.98 -30.69
N GLY A 467 -3.85 -34.98 -31.47
CA GLY A 467 -4.18 -35.16 -32.91
C GLY A 467 -5.57 -35.73 -33.19
N LYS A 468 -6.36 -36.12 -32.19
CA LYS A 468 -7.76 -36.56 -32.35
C LYS A 468 -8.68 -35.37 -32.22
N THR A 469 -9.39 -35.05 -33.27
CA THR A 469 -10.28 -33.89 -33.38
C THR A 469 -11.72 -34.21 -32.93
N ILE A 470 -12.31 -33.28 -32.17
CA ILE A 470 -13.73 -33.29 -31.78
C ILE A 470 -14.32 -31.91 -31.95
N THR A 471 -15.58 -31.86 -32.39
CA THR A 471 -16.36 -30.61 -32.44
C THR A 471 -17.40 -30.63 -31.33
N THR A 472 -17.42 -29.57 -30.49
CA THR A 472 -18.31 -29.49 -29.33
C THR A 472 -18.99 -28.14 -29.31
N GLU A 473 -20.28 -28.15 -28.97
CA GLU A 473 -21.08 -26.95 -28.79
C GLU A 473 -21.35 -26.72 -27.30
N ALA A 474 -21.21 -25.46 -26.88
CA ALA A 474 -21.54 -25.01 -25.53
C ALA A 474 -21.97 -23.54 -25.50
N THR A 475 -22.58 -23.12 -24.40
CA THR A 475 -23.00 -21.74 -24.15
C THR A 475 -22.25 -21.18 -22.94
N GLY A 476 -22.09 -19.87 -22.92
CA GLY A 476 -21.46 -19.15 -21.79
C GLY A 476 -21.94 -17.70 -21.75
N ASN A 477 -21.60 -17.02 -20.67
CA ASN A 477 -21.91 -15.59 -20.48
C ASN A 477 -21.12 -14.68 -21.44
N GLY A 478 -19.95 -15.15 -21.88
CA GLY A 478 -19.07 -14.47 -22.84
C GLY A 478 -18.35 -15.47 -23.73
N ARG A 479 -17.57 -14.97 -24.70
CA ARG A 479 -16.88 -15.82 -25.70
C ARG A 479 -15.89 -16.77 -25.04
N LEU A 480 -15.05 -16.28 -24.11
CA LEU A 480 -14.07 -17.11 -23.43
C LEU A 480 -14.71 -18.16 -22.52
N ASP A 481 -15.78 -17.78 -21.82
CA ASP A 481 -16.57 -18.69 -20.98
C ASP A 481 -17.24 -19.80 -21.81
N ALA A 482 -17.82 -19.46 -22.96
CA ALA A 482 -18.41 -20.43 -23.86
C ALA A 482 -17.38 -21.45 -24.40
N VAL A 483 -16.16 -20.98 -24.77
CA VAL A 483 -15.06 -21.85 -25.18
C VAL A 483 -14.58 -22.73 -24.01
N SER A 484 -14.44 -22.16 -22.80
CA SER A 484 -14.10 -22.91 -21.59
C SER A 484 -15.10 -24.06 -21.34
N ASN A 485 -16.40 -23.75 -21.43
CA ASN A 485 -17.46 -24.76 -21.27
C ASN A 485 -17.44 -25.82 -22.36
N ALA A 486 -17.11 -25.46 -23.61
CA ALA A 486 -16.95 -26.42 -24.70
C ALA A 486 -15.77 -27.39 -24.44
N LEU A 487 -14.62 -26.88 -24.01
CA LEU A 487 -13.45 -27.72 -23.70
C LEU A 487 -13.69 -28.63 -22.50
N LYS A 488 -14.32 -28.11 -21.43
CA LYS A 488 -14.74 -28.92 -20.28
C LYS A 488 -15.64 -30.08 -20.70
N LYS A 489 -16.64 -29.78 -21.53
CA LYS A 489 -17.57 -30.77 -22.05
C LYS A 489 -16.91 -31.80 -22.97
N ALA A 490 -16.00 -31.34 -23.83
CA ALA A 490 -15.30 -32.20 -24.81
C ALA A 490 -14.38 -33.23 -24.14
N TYR A 491 -13.70 -32.83 -23.09
CA TYR A 491 -12.59 -33.61 -22.52
C TYR A 491 -12.77 -33.96 -21.04
N GLY A 492 -13.91 -33.60 -20.42
CA GLY A 492 -14.15 -33.88 -19.01
C GLY A 492 -13.23 -33.10 -18.08
N LEU A 493 -12.79 -31.92 -18.49
CA LEU A 493 -11.89 -31.08 -17.69
C LEU A 493 -12.67 -30.40 -16.56
N ASP A 494 -12.02 -30.33 -15.40
CA ASP A 494 -12.55 -29.60 -14.24
C ASP A 494 -11.55 -28.54 -13.79
N PHE A 495 -11.90 -27.28 -13.99
CA PHE A 495 -11.14 -26.11 -13.58
C PHE A 495 -12.02 -24.88 -13.44
N THR A 496 -11.58 -23.90 -12.68
CA THR A 496 -12.19 -22.57 -12.59
C THR A 496 -11.23 -21.54 -13.18
N LEU A 497 -11.73 -20.64 -14.02
CA LEU A 497 -10.98 -19.49 -14.50
C LEU A 497 -10.91 -18.46 -13.36
N VAL A 498 -9.71 -18.17 -12.86
CA VAL A 498 -9.50 -17.30 -11.69
C VAL A 498 -8.83 -15.97 -12.05
N THR A 499 -8.18 -15.89 -13.21
CA THR A 499 -7.54 -14.64 -13.66
C THR A 499 -7.70 -14.51 -15.18
N TYR A 500 -8.05 -13.30 -15.62
CA TYR A 500 -8.03 -12.88 -17.01
C TYR A 500 -7.56 -11.43 -17.11
N GLN A 501 -6.50 -11.21 -17.89
CA GLN A 501 -5.99 -9.86 -18.23
C GLN A 501 -5.56 -9.84 -19.69
N GLU A 502 -5.60 -8.66 -20.31
CA GLU A 502 -5.18 -8.47 -21.70
C GLU A 502 -4.63 -7.06 -21.92
N HIS A 503 -3.71 -6.93 -22.87
CA HIS A 503 -3.23 -5.62 -23.34
C HIS A 503 -2.63 -5.73 -24.75
N ALA A 504 -2.43 -4.57 -25.40
CA ALA A 504 -1.72 -4.48 -26.67
C ALA A 504 -0.21 -4.50 -26.45
N LEU A 505 0.55 -5.23 -27.24
CA LEU A 505 2.02 -5.28 -27.17
C LEU A 505 2.66 -4.02 -27.77
N GLU A 506 2.01 -3.35 -28.72
CA GLU A 506 2.51 -2.17 -29.41
C GLU A 506 1.44 -1.09 -29.51
N LYS A 507 1.85 0.17 -29.62
CA LYS A 507 0.95 1.31 -29.81
C LYS A 507 0.65 1.58 -31.28
N SER A 508 0.17 0.57 -32.02
CA SER A 508 -0.18 0.71 -33.44
C SER A 508 -1.49 0.00 -33.76
N SER A 509 -2.12 0.37 -34.87
CA SER A 509 -3.37 -0.30 -35.35
C SER A 509 -3.14 -1.75 -35.82
N SER A 510 -1.89 -2.14 -36.06
CA SER A 510 -1.46 -3.49 -36.40
C SER A 510 -0.83 -4.25 -35.23
N SER A 511 -0.97 -3.71 -34.00
CA SER A 511 -0.45 -4.32 -32.77
C SER A 511 -1.04 -5.71 -32.56
N LYS A 512 -0.20 -6.64 -32.06
CA LYS A 512 -0.68 -7.87 -31.48
C LYS A 512 -1.20 -7.62 -30.07
N ALA A 513 -2.27 -8.32 -29.72
CA ALA A 513 -2.74 -8.39 -28.35
C ALA A 513 -2.09 -9.58 -27.64
N ILE A 514 -1.85 -9.43 -26.35
CA ILE A 514 -1.54 -10.52 -25.45
C ILE A 514 -2.65 -10.65 -24.42
N ALA A 515 -3.07 -11.89 -24.15
CA ALA A 515 -3.98 -12.22 -23.07
C ALA A 515 -3.30 -13.20 -22.12
N TYR A 516 -3.62 -13.09 -20.84
CA TYR A 516 -3.16 -13.99 -19.77
C TYR A 516 -4.38 -14.65 -19.13
N VAL A 517 -4.31 -15.95 -18.94
CA VAL A 517 -5.34 -16.75 -18.30
C VAL A 517 -4.73 -17.58 -17.18
N GLY A 518 -5.32 -17.45 -15.98
CA GLY A 518 -5.07 -18.33 -14.85
C GLY A 518 -6.27 -19.23 -14.59
N ILE A 519 -6.03 -20.52 -14.45
CA ILE A 519 -7.04 -21.51 -14.10
C ILE A 519 -6.63 -22.25 -12.83
N GLN A 520 -7.63 -22.63 -12.03
CA GLN A 520 -7.45 -23.38 -10.78
C GLN A 520 -8.15 -24.73 -10.89
N LYS A 521 -7.45 -25.79 -10.53
CA LYS A 521 -7.99 -27.16 -10.39
C LYS A 521 -8.75 -27.33 -9.07
N PRO A 522 -9.57 -28.37 -8.93
CA PRO A 522 -10.24 -28.70 -7.67
C PRO A 522 -9.31 -28.94 -6.48
N ASP A 523 -8.06 -29.34 -6.73
CA ASP A 523 -7.01 -29.50 -5.72
C ASP A 523 -6.34 -28.19 -5.27
N GLY A 524 -6.76 -27.06 -5.85
CA GLY A 524 -6.23 -25.72 -5.58
C GLY A 524 -5.01 -25.34 -6.41
N MET A 525 -4.45 -26.24 -7.23
CA MET A 525 -3.30 -25.92 -8.10
C MET A 525 -3.66 -24.92 -9.18
N LEU A 526 -2.80 -23.90 -9.34
CA LEU A 526 -2.93 -22.87 -10.35
C LEU A 526 -2.10 -23.23 -11.60
N SER A 527 -2.66 -22.99 -12.78
CA SER A 527 -1.98 -23.10 -14.04
C SER A 527 -2.18 -21.86 -14.90
N TRP A 528 -1.14 -21.47 -15.63
CA TRP A 528 -1.09 -20.21 -16.36
C TRP A 528 -0.82 -20.40 -17.85
N GLY A 529 -1.43 -19.53 -18.66
CA GLY A 529 -1.15 -19.45 -20.09
C GLY A 529 -1.24 -18.01 -20.58
N ALA A 530 -0.45 -17.71 -21.60
CA ALA A 530 -0.49 -16.51 -22.38
C ALA A 530 -0.81 -16.83 -23.83
N GLY A 531 -1.56 -15.97 -24.48
CA GLY A 531 -1.87 -16.06 -25.91
C GLY A 531 -1.53 -14.76 -26.63
N VAL A 532 -0.80 -14.84 -27.72
CA VAL A 532 -0.40 -13.68 -28.53
C VAL A 532 -0.98 -13.81 -29.92
N ASN A 533 -1.85 -12.88 -30.29
CA ASN A 533 -2.51 -12.89 -31.60
C ASN A 533 -2.93 -11.46 -32.02
N PRO A 534 -3.01 -11.12 -33.31
CA PRO A 534 -3.63 -9.87 -33.75
C PRO A 534 -5.10 -9.71 -33.34
N ASP A 535 -5.84 -10.82 -33.24
CA ASP A 535 -7.22 -10.86 -32.71
C ASP A 535 -7.20 -11.16 -31.22
N ILE A 536 -7.73 -10.24 -30.42
CA ILE A 536 -7.79 -10.35 -28.95
C ILE A 536 -8.59 -11.57 -28.49
N ILE A 537 -9.65 -11.94 -29.21
CA ILE A 537 -10.45 -13.10 -28.87
C ILE A 537 -9.63 -14.38 -29.07
N ARG A 538 -8.87 -14.43 -30.19
CA ARG A 538 -7.98 -15.57 -30.44
C ARG A 538 -6.85 -15.61 -29.42
N ALA A 539 -6.26 -14.48 -29.08
CA ALA A 539 -5.24 -14.40 -28.00
C ALA A 539 -5.77 -14.96 -26.68
N SER A 540 -7.01 -14.60 -26.31
CA SER A 540 -7.65 -15.09 -25.08
C SER A 540 -7.89 -16.60 -25.10
N ILE A 541 -8.29 -17.14 -26.25
CA ILE A 541 -8.50 -18.58 -26.44
C ILE A 541 -7.16 -19.33 -26.39
N ASP A 542 -6.12 -18.82 -27.05
CA ASP A 542 -4.78 -19.41 -27.05
C ASP A 542 -4.17 -19.39 -25.64
N ALA A 543 -4.43 -18.33 -24.85
CA ALA A 543 -4.05 -18.26 -23.43
C ALA A 543 -4.77 -19.35 -22.59
N LEU A 544 -6.07 -19.55 -22.79
CA LEU A 544 -6.83 -20.58 -22.08
C LEU A 544 -6.31 -21.99 -22.42
N VAL A 545 -6.08 -22.26 -23.70
CA VAL A 545 -5.52 -23.56 -24.15
C VAL A 545 -4.15 -23.79 -23.56
N THR A 546 -3.31 -22.77 -23.55
CA THR A 546 -1.97 -22.84 -22.94
C THR A 546 -2.08 -23.12 -21.43
N ALA A 547 -2.97 -22.45 -20.70
CA ALA A 547 -3.18 -22.73 -19.27
C ALA A 547 -3.66 -24.18 -19.04
N ILE A 548 -4.50 -24.73 -19.91
CA ILE A 548 -4.93 -26.13 -19.86
C ILE A 548 -3.74 -27.06 -20.16
N ASN A 549 -2.88 -26.72 -21.11
CA ASN A 549 -1.73 -27.54 -21.49
C ASN A 549 -0.64 -27.55 -20.40
N ASN A 550 -0.59 -26.53 -19.57
CA ASN A 550 0.37 -26.40 -18.46
C ASN A 550 -0.13 -27.01 -17.13
N GLN A 551 -1.24 -27.74 -17.16
CA GLN A 551 -1.81 -28.41 -15.97
C GLN A 551 -0.95 -29.57 -15.45
#